data_3c885683a4ba14417b6f9411c70b026d
#
_entry.id   3c885683a4ba14417b6f9411c70b026d
#
_cell.length_a   1.000
_cell.length_b   1.000
_cell.length_c   1.000
_cell.angle_alpha   90.00
_cell.angle_beta   90.00
_cell.angle_gamma   90.00
#
_symmetry.space_group_name_H-M   'P 1'
#
loop_
_entity.id
_entity.type
_entity.pdbx_description
1 polymer ?
#
loop_
_entity_poly.entity_id
_entity_poly.type
_entity_poly.pdbx_seq_one_letter_code
_entity_poly.pdbx_strand_id
1 'polypeptide(L)'
;MIAGVRSALTAASIDESIIQLIPNDPRTIVNKIDLNPRTTSYLQCPACYALYGYTGAPPPTEPDPQTCIHRPTPTSPPCNVPLWTERRVGGKTTLVPRRKYVHQSLKEWMGRILSRPGVEEVIDNIPHRTPTGRVTDIWDSAVFQKFRDEDGSPFFAKRGTEGRYAFSLGADSFHPLGNLEAKQSISSTAIYMVLLNFPEGERYKYKNMYLAGVIPGPSKPSMEQINHVLVLLVKELLEFWKGVFFTITALYAYGRFVKGAVIPLVCDMLAARQMAGLGSVNSKFFCTFCRLPIQDIENLLKHTWPERRLHEQVVWAREWRDCESAREREQLFKLHGVRWSALLELPYWHPILYSVVDQMHAAFLGLYQTHCRRIWGIDLAIEGGDASALSSSKFPSRPPDATLSHWFDIIRRNPSNLLELLSAKGAPKKVLWHICFDNGLRHAGSKVILAKEIVQWVGRYLPYHCPFITLSHALVHTEGPDTPRKCCIPQPTGSRGSGYFGGRSWN
;
A
#
# COMPACT_ATOMS: atom_id res chain seq x y z
N MET A 1 -9.86 -20.67 -28.32
CA MET A 1 -9.69 -19.45 -29.16
C MET A 1 -9.11 -19.76 -30.52
N ILE A 2 -7.86 -20.28 -30.65
CA ILE A 2 -7.23 -20.56 -31.98
C ILE A 2 -8.04 -21.57 -32.81
N ALA A 3 -8.52 -22.65 -32.24
CA ALA A 3 -9.40 -23.61 -32.90
C ALA A 3 -10.67 -22.92 -33.45
N GLY A 4 -11.29 -22.04 -32.67
CA GLY A 4 -12.47 -21.28 -33.12
C GLY A 4 -12.15 -20.33 -34.28
N VAL A 5 -10.97 -19.68 -34.28
CA VAL A 5 -10.53 -18.83 -35.39
C VAL A 5 -10.31 -19.66 -36.64
N ARG A 6 -9.66 -20.80 -36.56
CA ARG A 6 -9.48 -21.73 -37.69
C ARG A 6 -10.81 -22.18 -38.24
N SER A 7 -11.74 -22.65 -37.40
CA SER A 7 -13.08 -23.06 -37.81
C SER A 7 -13.84 -21.92 -38.49
N ALA A 8 -13.75 -20.69 -38.00
CA ALA A 8 -14.37 -19.53 -38.64
C ALA A 8 -13.77 -19.22 -40.02
N LEU A 9 -12.44 -19.33 -40.16
CA LEU A 9 -11.76 -19.13 -41.47
C LEU A 9 -12.07 -20.24 -42.45
N THR A 10 -12.17 -21.48 -41.98
CA THR A 10 -12.65 -22.60 -42.82
C THR A 10 -14.09 -22.36 -43.29
N ALA A 11 -14.96 -21.93 -42.39
CA ALA A 11 -16.35 -21.58 -42.73
C ALA A 11 -16.43 -20.40 -43.71
N ALA A 12 -15.47 -19.48 -43.67
CA ALA A 12 -15.33 -18.36 -44.61
C ALA A 12 -14.64 -18.76 -45.95
N SER A 13 -14.41 -20.07 -46.17
CA SER A 13 -13.79 -20.60 -47.40
C SER A 13 -12.36 -20.05 -47.66
N ILE A 14 -11.62 -19.73 -46.61
CA ILE A 14 -10.22 -19.35 -46.74
C ILE A 14 -9.38 -20.59 -47.05
N ASP A 15 -8.37 -20.44 -47.93
CA ASP A 15 -7.47 -21.51 -48.35
C ASP A 15 -6.85 -22.24 -47.13
N GLU A 16 -6.94 -23.55 -47.14
CA GLU A 16 -6.43 -24.40 -46.04
C GLU A 16 -4.93 -24.20 -45.83
N SER A 17 -4.16 -23.89 -46.87
CA SER A 17 -2.73 -23.61 -46.76
C SER A 17 -2.47 -22.35 -45.91
N ILE A 18 -3.33 -21.35 -45.98
CA ILE A 18 -3.26 -20.14 -45.16
C ILE A 18 -3.66 -20.45 -43.70
N ILE A 19 -4.72 -21.25 -43.54
CA ILE A 19 -5.20 -21.65 -42.21
C ILE A 19 -4.11 -22.48 -41.45
N GLN A 20 -3.38 -23.32 -42.16
CA GLN A 20 -2.28 -24.11 -41.58
C GLN A 20 -1.08 -23.26 -41.13
N LEU A 21 -0.88 -22.05 -41.69
CA LEU A 21 0.16 -21.12 -41.24
C LEU A 21 -0.12 -20.52 -39.83
N ILE A 22 -1.35 -20.62 -39.35
CA ILE A 22 -1.72 -20.13 -38.03
C ILE A 22 -1.15 -21.10 -36.99
N PRO A 23 -0.24 -20.67 -36.10
CA PRO A 23 0.32 -21.54 -35.07
C PRO A 23 -0.75 -22.10 -34.13
N ASN A 24 -0.55 -23.33 -33.66
CA ASN A 24 -1.42 -23.94 -32.65
C ASN A 24 -1.24 -23.36 -31.26
N ASP A 25 -0.02 -22.91 -30.94
CA ASP A 25 0.34 -22.34 -29.64
C ASP A 25 0.15 -20.81 -29.68
N PRO A 26 -0.70 -20.24 -28.83
CA PRO A 26 -0.88 -18.78 -28.70
C PRO A 26 0.43 -18.02 -28.49
N ARG A 27 1.41 -18.63 -27.77
CA ARG A 27 2.72 -18.01 -27.52
C ARG A 27 3.50 -17.80 -28.83
N THR A 28 3.40 -18.72 -29.76
CA THR A 28 4.03 -18.59 -31.07
C THR A 28 3.43 -17.45 -31.89
N ILE A 29 2.10 -17.24 -31.80
CA ILE A 29 1.45 -16.08 -32.40
C ILE A 29 1.96 -14.80 -31.80
N VAL A 30 1.91 -14.69 -30.46
CA VAL A 30 2.37 -13.51 -29.71
C VAL A 30 3.82 -13.15 -30.09
N ASN A 31 4.71 -14.15 -30.20
CA ASN A 31 6.10 -13.93 -30.58
C ASN A 31 6.24 -13.50 -32.04
N LYS A 32 5.48 -14.11 -32.99
CA LYS A 32 5.56 -13.77 -34.40
C LYS A 32 5.11 -12.34 -34.72
N ILE A 33 4.13 -11.83 -33.99
CA ILE A 33 3.61 -10.45 -34.19
C ILE A 33 4.21 -9.46 -33.19
N ASP A 34 5.27 -9.86 -32.47
CA ASP A 34 6.03 -9.03 -31.50
C ASP A 34 5.12 -8.30 -30.48
N LEU A 35 4.13 -9.02 -29.94
CA LEU A 35 3.23 -8.48 -28.90
C LEU A 35 3.83 -8.52 -27.50
N ASN A 36 4.95 -9.21 -27.32
CA ASN A 36 5.59 -9.27 -26.01
C ASN A 36 6.10 -7.89 -25.58
N PRO A 37 5.91 -7.52 -24.31
CA PRO A 37 6.48 -6.28 -23.81
C PRO A 37 8.02 -6.34 -23.86
N ARG A 38 8.65 -5.25 -24.28
CA ARG A 38 10.10 -5.13 -24.18
C ARG A 38 10.50 -4.97 -22.73
N THR A 39 11.33 -5.88 -22.26
CA THR A 39 11.75 -5.95 -20.87
C THR A 39 13.27 -6.05 -20.75
N THR A 40 13.79 -5.45 -19.69
CA THR A 40 15.20 -5.61 -19.29
C THR A 40 15.27 -6.48 -18.05
N SER A 41 16.15 -7.49 -18.10
CA SER A 41 16.39 -8.37 -16.96
C SER A 41 17.57 -7.89 -16.14
N TYR A 42 17.47 -8.04 -14.82
CA TYR A 42 18.51 -7.72 -13.85
C TYR A 42 18.76 -8.90 -12.92
N LEU A 43 20.02 -9.13 -12.56
CA LEU A 43 20.35 -9.96 -11.40
C LEU A 43 19.90 -9.21 -10.15
N GLN A 44 19.13 -9.85 -9.30
CA GLN A 44 18.71 -9.28 -8.02
C GLN A 44 19.29 -10.06 -6.86
N CYS A 45 19.96 -9.34 -5.94
CA CYS A 45 20.46 -9.96 -4.72
C CYS A 45 19.31 -10.53 -3.88
N PRO A 46 19.35 -11.79 -3.46
CA PRO A 46 18.28 -12.38 -2.65
C PRO A 46 18.21 -11.81 -1.22
N ALA A 47 19.27 -11.16 -0.72
CA ALA A 47 19.32 -10.58 0.62
C ALA A 47 18.99 -9.08 0.63
N CYS A 48 19.73 -8.25 -0.13
CA CYS A 48 19.58 -6.79 -0.07
C CYS A 48 18.78 -6.19 -1.24
N TYR A 49 18.35 -6.99 -2.21
CA TYR A 49 17.56 -6.59 -3.39
C TYR A 49 18.30 -5.69 -4.39
N ALA A 50 19.59 -5.41 -4.19
CA ALA A 50 20.40 -4.67 -5.15
C ALA A 50 20.34 -5.29 -6.54
N LEU A 51 20.30 -4.46 -7.58
CA LEU A 51 20.16 -4.86 -8.97
C LEU A 51 21.47 -4.68 -9.71
N TYR A 52 21.78 -5.64 -10.59
CA TYR A 52 22.95 -5.66 -11.46
C TYR A 52 22.52 -5.94 -12.89
N GLY A 53 23.26 -5.41 -13.86
CA GLY A 53 23.05 -5.77 -15.26
C GLY A 53 23.10 -7.29 -15.45
N TYR A 54 22.31 -7.78 -16.41
CA TYR A 54 22.24 -9.21 -16.73
C TYR A 54 22.11 -9.38 -18.25
N THR A 55 23.14 -9.96 -18.86
CA THR A 55 23.20 -10.16 -20.30
C THR A 55 22.24 -11.26 -20.81
N GLY A 56 21.78 -12.13 -19.90
CA GLY A 56 20.85 -13.21 -20.23
C GLY A 56 21.52 -14.51 -20.67
N ALA A 57 22.85 -14.53 -20.87
CA ALA A 57 23.61 -15.71 -21.28
C ALA A 57 24.20 -16.44 -20.06
N PRO A 58 23.95 -17.72 -19.86
CA PRO A 58 24.73 -18.58 -18.97
C PRO A 58 25.92 -19.21 -19.77
N PRO A 59 27.09 -19.38 -19.15
CA PRO A 59 27.51 -18.96 -17.81
C PRO A 59 27.66 -17.44 -17.71
N PRO A 60 27.76 -16.90 -16.47
CA PRO A 60 27.95 -15.47 -16.31
C PRO A 60 29.19 -15.02 -17.11
N THR A 61 28.97 -14.05 -17.99
CA THR A 61 30.03 -13.42 -18.75
C THR A 61 30.49 -12.18 -17.99
N GLU A 62 31.79 -11.80 -18.14
CA GLU A 62 32.16 -10.48 -17.70
C GLU A 62 31.31 -9.45 -18.46
N PRO A 63 30.62 -8.51 -17.78
CA PRO A 63 30.86 -8.00 -16.42
C PRO A 63 29.84 -8.48 -15.34
N ASP A 64 29.16 -9.63 -15.51
CA ASP A 64 28.14 -10.07 -14.54
C ASP A 64 28.78 -10.45 -13.18
N PRO A 65 28.44 -9.78 -12.08
CA PRO A 65 29.05 -10.04 -10.79
C PRO A 65 28.65 -11.40 -10.22
N GLN A 66 29.60 -12.10 -9.59
CA GLN A 66 29.38 -13.41 -8.95
C GLN A 66 28.70 -13.25 -7.59
N THR A 67 29.05 -12.20 -6.85
CA THR A 67 28.55 -11.89 -5.53
C THR A 67 28.04 -10.45 -5.47
N CYS A 68 27.17 -10.19 -4.50
CA CYS A 68 26.61 -8.85 -4.27
C CYS A 68 27.67 -7.93 -3.67
N ILE A 69 27.99 -6.83 -4.35
CA ILE A 69 28.95 -5.81 -3.90
C ILE A 69 28.30 -4.62 -3.21
N HIS A 70 26.97 -4.64 -3.07
CA HIS A 70 26.21 -3.53 -2.45
C HIS A 70 26.63 -3.29 -1.00
N ARG A 71 26.81 -2.02 -0.64
CA ARG A 71 27.02 -1.53 0.73
C ARG A 71 25.87 -0.59 1.09
N PRO A 72 25.14 -0.83 2.19
CA PRO A 72 24.08 0.10 2.61
C PRO A 72 24.61 1.51 2.89
N THR A 73 25.77 1.61 3.52
CA THR A 73 26.48 2.87 3.80
C THR A 73 27.96 2.74 3.42
N PRO A 74 28.71 3.83 3.25
CA PRO A 74 30.15 3.79 2.90
C PRO A 74 30.98 2.89 3.83
N THR A 75 30.72 2.93 5.13
CA THR A 75 31.46 2.15 6.12
C THR A 75 30.92 0.73 6.33
N SER A 76 29.76 0.41 5.76
CA SER A 76 29.20 -0.95 5.88
C SER A 76 30.02 -1.96 5.07
N PRO A 77 30.14 -3.22 5.53
CA PRO A 77 30.73 -4.27 4.72
C PRO A 77 29.85 -4.55 3.48
N PRO A 78 30.43 -5.04 2.37
CA PRO A 78 29.66 -5.46 1.21
C PRO A 78 28.75 -6.65 1.59
N CYS A 79 27.62 -6.77 0.92
CA CYS A 79 26.63 -7.81 1.17
C CYS A 79 27.18 -9.24 0.94
N ASN A 80 28.07 -9.42 -0.05
CA ASN A 80 28.79 -10.66 -0.40
C ASN A 80 27.92 -11.90 -0.65
N VAL A 81 26.60 -11.74 -0.80
CA VAL A 81 25.70 -12.87 -1.07
C VAL A 81 25.89 -13.35 -2.51
N PRO A 82 26.04 -14.67 -2.76
CA PRO A 82 26.13 -15.20 -4.12
C PRO A 82 24.88 -14.89 -4.94
N LEU A 83 25.07 -14.43 -6.17
CA LEU A 83 23.99 -14.07 -7.11
C LEU A 83 23.57 -15.24 -7.99
N TRP A 84 24.38 -16.29 -8.07
CA TRP A 84 24.20 -17.47 -8.91
C TRP A 84 24.03 -18.73 -8.09
N THR A 85 23.39 -19.72 -8.68
CA THR A 85 23.25 -21.07 -8.14
C THR A 85 23.31 -22.09 -9.25
N GLU A 86 23.82 -23.27 -8.93
CA GLU A 86 23.81 -24.41 -9.85
C GLU A 86 22.41 -25.01 -9.95
N ARG A 87 21.98 -25.30 -11.15
CA ARG A 87 20.75 -26.01 -11.45
C ARG A 87 20.94 -27.03 -12.54
N ARG A 88 20.36 -28.23 -12.37
CA ARG A 88 20.30 -29.21 -13.43
C ARG A 88 19.22 -28.92 -14.43
N VAL A 89 19.57 -28.65 -15.68
CA VAL A 89 18.67 -28.38 -16.80
C VAL A 89 19.05 -29.34 -17.95
N GLY A 90 18.12 -30.22 -18.34
CA GLY A 90 18.37 -31.18 -19.42
C GLY A 90 19.54 -32.12 -19.16
N GLY A 91 19.78 -32.51 -17.90
CA GLY A 91 20.88 -33.39 -17.50
C GLY A 91 22.25 -32.70 -17.34
N LYS A 92 22.39 -31.45 -17.72
CA LYS A 92 23.60 -30.63 -17.56
C LYS A 92 23.48 -29.69 -16.36
N THR A 93 24.54 -29.52 -15.59
CA THR A 93 24.63 -28.52 -14.53
C THR A 93 24.93 -27.18 -15.17
N THR A 94 24.10 -26.20 -14.89
CA THR A 94 24.19 -24.83 -15.43
C THR A 94 24.08 -23.81 -14.29
N LEU A 95 24.87 -22.75 -14.34
CA LEU A 95 24.69 -21.61 -13.42
C LEU A 95 23.48 -20.78 -13.86
N VAL A 96 22.56 -20.54 -12.93
CA VAL A 96 21.38 -19.70 -13.15
C VAL A 96 21.30 -18.61 -12.08
N PRO A 97 20.73 -17.44 -12.40
CA PRO A 97 20.49 -16.41 -11.39
C PRO A 97 19.68 -16.95 -10.21
N ARG A 98 20.11 -16.69 -8.98
CA ARG A 98 19.34 -17.03 -7.77
C ARG A 98 18.03 -16.26 -7.72
N ARG A 99 18.05 -15.00 -8.18
CA ARG A 99 16.88 -14.15 -8.31
C ARG A 99 17.04 -13.23 -9.51
N LYS A 100 15.98 -13.07 -10.28
CA LYS A 100 15.94 -12.18 -11.44
C LYS A 100 14.77 -11.23 -11.31
N TYR A 101 15.04 -9.92 -11.46
CA TYR A 101 14.02 -8.90 -11.62
C TYR A 101 13.88 -8.57 -13.10
N VAL A 102 12.64 -8.44 -13.56
CA VAL A 102 12.33 -8.08 -14.95
C VAL A 102 11.59 -6.75 -14.93
N HIS A 103 12.17 -5.76 -15.61
CA HIS A 103 11.64 -4.41 -15.74
C HIS A 103 11.06 -4.21 -17.13
N GLN A 104 9.82 -3.72 -17.22
CA GLN A 104 9.20 -3.32 -18.48
C GLN A 104 9.50 -1.84 -18.75
N SER A 105 9.89 -1.49 -19.99
CA SER A 105 10.11 -0.10 -20.39
C SER A 105 8.80 0.70 -20.43
N LEU A 106 8.75 1.84 -19.72
CA LEU A 106 7.63 2.76 -19.74
C LEU A 106 7.45 3.40 -21.13
N LYS A 107 8.56 3.75 -21.79
CA LYS A 107 8.54 4.31 -23.15
C LYS A 107 7.90 3.35 -24.14
N GLU A 108 8.31 2.08 -24.13
CA GLU A 108 7.75 1.07 -25.05
C GLU A 108 6.28 0.77 -24.73
N TRP A 109 5.91 0.74 -23.46
CA TRP A 109 4.52 0.59 -23.06
C TRP A 109 3.67 1.77 -23.53
N MET A 110 4.16 3.00 -23.34
CA MET A 110 3.46 4.21 -23.77
C MET A 110 3.32 4.25 -25.30
N GLY A 111 4.35 3.85 -26.04
CA GLY A 111 4.28 3.71 -27.50
C GLY A 111 3.16 2.78 -27.96
N ARG A 112 2.97 1.65 -27.26
CA ARG A 112 1.85 0.73 -27.53
C ARG A 112 0.47 1.32 -27.18
N ILE A 113 0.39 2.15 -26.16
CA ILE A 113 -0.86 2.88 -25.86
C ILE A 113 -1.18 3.86 -26.99
N LEU A 114 -0.20 4.66 -27.42
CA LEU A 114 -0.34 5.68 -28.47
C LEU A 114 -0.51 5.10 -29.88
N SER A 115 -0.16 3.83 -30.10
CA SER A 115 -0.39 3.15 -31.38
C SER A 115 -1.81 2.63 -31.57
N ARG A 116 -2.66 2.70 -30.54
CA ARG A 116 -4.04 2.21 -30.59
C ARG A 116 -4.96 3.28 -31.17
N PRO A 117 -5.69 2.98 -32.28
CA PRO A 117 -6.63 3.94 -32.85
C PRO A 117 -7.69 4.41 -31.84
N GLY A 118 -7.97 5.70 -31.80
CA GLY A 118 -8.99 6.33 -30.95
C GLY A 118 -8.58 6.52 -29.48
N VAL A 119 -7.39 6.06 -29.07
CA VAL A 119 -6.96 6.17 -27.68
C VAL A 119 -6.44 7.58 -27.38
N GLU A 120 -5.67 8.17 -28.28
CA GLU A 120 -5.08 9.50 -28.06
C GLU A 120 -6.15 10.57 -27.94
N GLU A 121 -7.22 10.50 -28.72
CA GLU A 121 -8.37 11.42 -28.64
C GLU A 121 -9.04 11.34 -27.27
N VAL A 122 -9.07 10.15 -26.66
CA VAL A 122 -9.67 9.94 -25.34
C VAL A 122 -8.76 10.47 -24.24
N ILE A 123 -7.46 10.12 -24.27
CA ILE A 123 -6.53 10.48 -23.19
C ILE A 123 -6.04 11.93 -23.23
N ASP A 124 -6.11 12.59 -24.40
CA ASP A 124 -5.79 14.02 -24.56
C ASP A 124 -6.97 14.92 -24.18
N ASN A 125 -8.17 14.36 -24.10
CA ASN A 125 -9.37 15.10 -23.74
C ASN A 125 -9.56 15.13 -22.23
N ILE A 126 -8.67 15.85 -21.53
CA ILE A 126 -8.84 16.11 -20.09
C ILE A 126 -10.02 17.07 -19.93
N PRO A 127 -11.08 16.70 -19.19
CA PRO A 127 -12.20 17.60 -18.97
C PRO A 127 -11.73 18.88 -18.29
N HIS A 128 -11.80 20.02 -18.98
CA HIS A 128 -11.72 21.33 -18.35
C HIS A 128 -12.98 21.54 -17.52
N ARG A 129 -12.90 21.22 -16.24
CA ARG A 129 -14.03 21.39 -15.34
C ARG A 129 -13.90 22.72 -14.60
N THR A 130 -14.93 23.52 -14.68
CA THR A 130 -15.04 24.69 -13.80
C THR A 130 -15.21 24.20 -12.37
N PRO A 131 -14.42 24.70 -11.39
CA PRO A 131 -14.57 24.31 -10.00
C PRO A 131 -16.00 24.58 -9.51
N THR A 132 -16.77 23.53 -9.34
CA THR A 132 -18.17 23.62 -8.84
C THR A 132 -18.25 23.48 -7.32
N GLY A 133 -17.09 23.38 -6.64
CA GLY A 133 -17.01 23.01 -5.23
C GLY A 133 -17.31 21.53 -4.95
N ARG A 134 -17.69 20.78 -5.99
CA ARG A 134 -18.00 19.34 -5.90
C ARG A 134 -16.91 18.52 -6.61
N VAL A 135 -16.32 17.57 -5.92
CA VAL A 135 -15.32 16.66 -6.50
C VAL A 135 -16.05 15.45 -7.08
N THR A 136 -15.98 15.26 -8.38
CA THR A 136 -16.60 14.15 -9.11
C THR A 136 -15.59 13.25 -9.81
N ASP A 137 -14.39 13.77 -10.06
CA ASP A 137 -13.24 13.02 -10.59
C ASP A 137 -11.96 13.54 -9.92
N ILE A 138 -10.87 12.80 -10.05
CA ILE A 138 -9.53 13.20 -9.60
C ILE A 138 -9.08 14.55 -10.17
N TRP A 139 -9.51 14.88 -11.40
CA TRP A 139 -9.19 16.14 -12.09
C TRP A 139 -9.78 17.38 -11.39
N ASP A 140 -10.82 17.21 -10.56
CA ASP A 140 -11.41 18.27 -9.78
C ASP A 140 -10.59 18.60 -8.52
N SER A 141 -9.59 17.76 -8.18
CA SER A 141 -8.78 17.97 -6.98
C SER A 141 -7.80 19.13 -7.14
N ALA A 142 -7.58 19.87 -6.06
CA ALA A 142 -6.64 20.99 -6.05
C ALA A 142 -5.21 20.60 -6.40
N VAL A 143 -4.82 19.33 -6.15
CA VAL A 143 -3.49 18.80 -6.49
C VAL A 143 -3.28 18.82 -8.00
N PHE A 144 -4.25 18.30 -8.78
CA PHE A 144 -4.17 18.29 -10.24
C PHE A 144 -4.31 19.69 -10.84
N GLN A 145 -5.19 20.50 -10.34
CA GLN A 145 -5.40 21.88 -10.83
C GLN A 145 -4.20 22.81 -10.58
N LYS A 146 -3.51 22.61 -9.44
CA LYS A 146 -2.33 23.41 -9.06
C LYS A 146 -1.01 22.81 -9.54
N PHE A 147 -1.02 21.66 -10.21
CA PHE A 147 0.19 21.01 -10.68
C PHE A 147 0.84 21.81 -11.83
N ARG A 148 2.12 22.08 -11.70
CA ARG A 148 2.87 22.99 -12.60
C ARG A 148 4.00 22.25 -13.32
N ASP A 149 4.28 22.69 -14.55
CA ASP A 149 5.46 22.33 -15.32
C ASP A 149 6.69 23.12 -14.82
N GLU A 150 7.86 22.83 -15.33
CA GLU A 150 9.12 23.51 -14.99
C GLU A 150 9.07 25.02 -15.25
N ASP A 151 8.31 25.46 -16.25
CA ASP A 151 8.10 26.87 -16.59
C ASP A 151 7.05 27.57 -15.73
N GLY A 152 6.51 26.89 -14.71
CA GLY A 152 5.47 27.41 -13.81
C GLY A 152 4.05 27.43 -14.40
N SER A 153 3.86 27.05 -15.66
CA SER A 153 2.54 26.98 -16.28
C SER A 153 1.76 25.73 -15.83
N PRO A 154 0.42 25.70 -15.97
CA PRO A 154 -0.35 24.51 -15.68
C PRO A 154 0.11 23.30 -16.50
N PHE A 155 0.50 22.21 -15.85
CA PHE A 155 1.03 21.03 -16.53
C PHE A 155 0.02 20.41 -17.48
N PHE A 156 -1.24 20.29 -17.09
CA PHE A 156 -2.29 19.64 -17.89
C PHE A 156 -2.99 20.58 -18.89
N ALA A 157 -2.47 21.79 -19.11
CA ALA A 157 -2.99 22.66 -20.17
C ALA A 157 -2.62 22.09 -21.55
N LYS A 158 -3.56 22.15 -22.49
CA LYS A 158 -3.32 21.72 -23.87
C LYS A 158 -2.26 22.59 -24.55
N ARG A 159 -1.23 21.98 -25.11
CA ARG A 159 -0.12 22.66 -25.80
C ARG A 159 0.11 22.05 -27.18
N GLY A 160 -0.63 22.51 -28.15
CA GLY A 160 -0.53 22.00 -29.54
C GLY A 160 -0.75 20.50 -29.61
N THR A 161 0.21 19.77 -30.14
CA THR A 161 0.20 18.30 -30.29
C THR A 161 0.84 17.55 -29.12
N GLU A 162 1.37 18.26 -28.10
CA GLU A 162 2.04 17.62 -26.98
C GLU A 162 1.05 16.84 -26.10
N GLY A 163 1.38 15.57 -25.80
CA GLY A 163 0.64 14.75 -24.84
C GLY A 163 1.08 15.02 -23.41
N ARG A 164 0.13 15.16 -22.47
CA ARG A 164 0.41 15.42 -21.06
C ARG A 164 -0.37 14.47 -20.16
N TYR A 165 0.37 13.56 -19.54
CA TYR A 165 -0.23 12.41 -18.89
C TYR A 165 0.10 12.32 -17.41
N ALA A 166 -0.94 12.00 -16.62
CA ALA A 166 -0.83 11.73 -15.20
C ALA A 166 -0.88 10.23 -14.95
N PHE A 167 0.00 9.76 -14.07
CA PHE A 167 0.01 8.39 -13.59
C PHE A 167 -0.21 8.34 -12.09
N SER A 168 -0.98 7.35 -11.62
CA SER A 168 -0.85 6.92 -10.23
C SER A 168 0.20 5.82 -10.14
N LEU A 169 0.92 5.75 -9.03
CA LEU A 169 1.88 4.71 -8.72
C LEU A 169 1.32 3.79 -7.64
N GLY A 170 1.39 2.49 -7.86
CA GLY A 170 0.95 1.46 -6.92
C GLY A 170 2.02 0.42 -6.67
N ALA A 171 2.04 -0.11 -5.46
CA ALA A 171 2.78 -1.30 -5.10
C ALA A 171 1.90 -2.21 -4.25
N ASP A 172 1.78 -3.47 -4.65
CA ASP A 172 1.01 -4.45 -3.93
C ASP A 172 1.72 -5.79 -3.85
N SER A 173 1.55 -6.48 -2.74
CA SER A 173 2.19 -7.77 -2.50
C SER A 173 1.15 -8.88 -2.49
N PHE A 174 1.38 -9.90 -3.27
CA PHE A 174 0.49 -11.04 -3.45
C PHE A 174 1.22 -12.38 -3.27
N HIS A 175 0.46 -13.43 -3.04
CA HIS A 175 0.95 -14.80 -2.92
C HIS A 175 0.66 -15.56 -4.23
N PRO A 176 1.66 -15.75 -5.11
CA PRO A 176 1.43 -16.33 -6.44
C PRO A 176 0.98 -17.80 -6.41
N LEU A 177 1.23 -18.52 -5.31
CA LEU A 177 0.89 -19.94 -5.15
C LEU A 177 -0.38 -20.16 -4.32
N GLY A 178 -1.07 -19.10 -3.90
CA GLY A 178 -2.20 -19.20 -2.97
C GLY A 178 -1.79 -19.62 -1.55
N ASN A 179 -2.69 -19.40 -0.59
CA ASN A 179 -2.42 -19.72 0.83
C ASN A 179 -2.61 -21.22 1.16
N LEU A 180 -3.31 -21.97 0.31
CA LEU A 180 -3.73 -23.36 0.61
C LEU A 180 -2.72 -24.43 0.16
N GLU A 181 -1.93 -24.14 -0.88
CA GLU A 181 -1.04 -25.16 -1.47
C GLU A 181 0.43 -25.03 -1.06
N ALA A 182 0.83 -23.88 -0.55
CA ALA A 182 2.22 -23.64 -0.17
C ALA A 182 2.42 -23.77 1.34
N LYS A 183 3.20 -24.78 1.76
CA LYS A 183 3.73 -24.90 3.13
C LYS A 183 4.62 -23.69 3.52
N GLN A 184 4.97 -22.82 2.57
CA GLN A 184 5.75 -21.60 2.76
C GLN A 184 5.02 -20.39 2.17
N SER A 185 4.90 -19.33 2.95
CA SER A 185 4.38 -18.06 2.49
C SER A 185 5.38 -17.37 1.56
N ILE A 186 5.15 -17.46 0.25
CA ILE A 186 5.96 -16.77 -0.77
C ILE A 186 5.20 -15.50 -1.17
N SER A 187 5.78 -14.34 -0.89
CA SER A 187 5.18 -13.05 -1.25
C SER A 187 5.99 -12.39 -2.36
N SER A 188 5.33 -12.04 -3.46
CA SER A 188 5.88 -11.22 -4.54
C SER A 188 5.28 -9.83 -4.49
N THR A 189 6.02 -8.79 -4.91
CA THR A 189 5.53 -7.41 -4.92
C THR A 189 5.49 -6.87 -6.34
N ALA A 190 4.30 -6.53 -6.84
CA ALA A 190 4.13 -5.85 -8.12
C ALA A 190 4.28 -4.34 -7.94
N ILE A 191 4.98 -3.68 -8.88
CA ILE A 191 5.04 -2.22 -9.00
C ILE A 191 4.37 -1.88 -10.32
N TYR A 192 3.34 -1.05 -10.26
CA TYR A 192 2.53 -0.70 -11.42
C TYR A 192 2.09 0.76 -11.40
N MET A 193 1.71 1.25 -12.59
CA MET A 193 1.11 2.57 -12.72
C MET A 193 -0.20 2.50 -13.52
N VAL A 194 -1.10 3.42 -13.21
CA VAL A 194 -2.38 3.59 -13.91
C VAL A 194 -2.37 4.92 -14.63
N LEU A 195 -2.64 4.93 -15.93
CA LEU A 195 -2.78 6.15 -16.72
C LEU A 195 -4.13 6.79 -16.42
N LEU A 196 -4.08 7.88 -15.66
CA LEU A 196 -5.27 8.55 -15.11
C LEU A 196 -6.08 9.34 -16.16
N ASN A 197 -5.47 9.60 -17.30
CA ASN A 197 -6.12 10.28 -18.43
C ASN A 197 -7.24 9.47 -19.07
N PHE A 198 -7.26 8.14 -18.91
CA PHE A 198 -8.41 7.35 -19.32
C PHE A 198 -9.67 7.71 -18.51
N PRO A 199 -10.87 7.60 -19.09
CA PRO A 199 -12.11 7.65 -18.34
C PRO A 199 -12.14 6.63 -17.19
N GLU A 200 -12.91 6.90 -16.14
CA GLU A 200 -12.97 6.08 -14.93
C GLU A 200 -13.18 4.58 -15.23
N GLY A 201 -14.12 4.24 -16.12
CA GLY A 201 -14.41 2.85 -16.51
C GLY A 201 -13.31 2.15 -17.32
N GLU A 202 -12.28 2.88 -17.81
CA GLU A 202 -11.18 2.34 -18.61
C GLU A 202 -9.84 2.32 -17.85
N ARG A 203 -9.64 3.19 -16.84
CA ARG A 203 -8.36 3.37 -16.13
C ARG A 203 -7.77 2.07 -15.62
N TYR A 204 -8.60 1.22 -15.03
CA TYR A 204 -8.17 0.01 -14.31
C TYR A 204 -8.29 -1.27 -15.14
N LYS A 205 -8.56 -1.17 -16.44
CA LYS A 205 -8.50 -2.34 -17.32
C LYS A 205 -7.05 -2.76 -17.53
N TYR A 206 -6.75 -4.06 -17.44
CA TYR A 206 -5.40 -4.61 -17.57
C TYR A 206 -4.63 -4.10 -18.78
N LYS A 207 -5.32 -3.95 -19.94
CA LYS A 207 -4.73 -3.42 -21.17
C LYS A 207 -4.24 -1.98 -21.09
N ASN A 208 -4.69 -1.22 -20.08
CA ASN A 208 -4.42 0.20 -19.87
C ASN A 208 -3.55 0.45 -18.61
N MET A 209 -3.14 -0.61 -17.92
CA MET A 209 -2.25 -0.53 -16.76
C MET A 209 -0.82 -0.85 -17.18
N TYR A 210 0.12 -0.12 -16.64
CA TYR A 210 1.55 -0.37 -16.81
C TYR A 210 2.08 -1.18 -15.62
N LEU A 211 2.67 -2.33 -15.90
CA LEU A 211 3.38 -3.14 -14.91
C LEU A 211 4.87 -2.88 -15.05
N ALA A 212 5.46 -2.10 -14.15
CA ALA A 212 6.90 -1.82 -14.17
C ALA A 212 7.72 -3.09 -13.94
N GLY A 213 7.25 -3.95 -13.05
CA GLY A 213 7.86 -5.25 -12.79
C GLY A 213 7.31 -5.91 -11.54
N VAL A 214 7.75 -7.15 -11.32
CA VAL A 214 7.40 -7.93 -10.13
C VAL A 214 8.68 -8.28 -9.39
N ILE A 215 8.79 -7.83 -8.14
CA ILE A 215 9.89 -8.19 -7.24
C ILE A 215 9.58 -9.61 -6.72
N PRO A 216 10.42 -10.61 -7.03
CA PRO A 216 10.15 -11.97 -6.62
C PRO A 216 10.38 -12.19 -5.12
N GLY A 217 9.56 -13.05 -4.52
CA GLY A 217 9.68 -13.46 -3.12
C GLY A 217 10.96 -14.26 -2.79
N PRO A 218 11.01 -14.93 -1.61
CA PRO A 218 9.87 -15.22 -0.72
C PRO A 218 9.43 -14.06 0.20
N SER A 219 10.33 -13.15 0.57
CA SER A 219 10.03 -12.04 1.47
C SER A 219 9.74 -10.75 0.70
N LYS A 220 9.02 -9.84 1.34
CA LYS A 220 8.82 -8.48 0.85
C LYS A 220 10.12 -7.68 1.00
N PRO A 221 10.44 -6.75 0.07
CA PRO A 221 11.55 -5.83 0.24
C PRO A 221 11.31 -4.92 1.47
N SER A 222 12.38 -4.54 2.16
CA SER A 222 12.30 -3.51 3.20
C SER A 222 12.09 -2.12 2.59
N MET A 223 11.89 -1.11 3.47
CA MET A 223 11.72 0.29 3.05
C MET A 223 12.93 0.84 2.27
N GLU A 224 14.13 0.34 2.51
CA GLU A 224 15.34 0.75 1.78
C GLU A 224 15.50 -0.03 0.49
N GLN A 225 15.20 -1.32 0.54
CA GLN A 225 15.43 -2.26 -0.55
C GLN A 225 14.55 -1.99 -1.78
N ILE A 226 13.35 -1.44 -1.59
CA ILE A 226 12.45 -1.10 -2.70
C ILE A 226 13.04 -0.01 -3.60
N ASN A 227 13.93 0.85 -3.07
CA ASN A 227 14.58 1.90 -3.82
C ASN A 227 15.42 1.36 -4.99
N HIS A 228 16.00 0.16 -4.87
CA HIS A 228 16.76 -0.44 -5.98
C HIS A 228 15.92 -0.65 -7.24
N VAL A 229 14.63 -0.89 -7.06
CA VAL A 229 13.69 -1.04 -8.18
C VAL A 229 13.09 0.30 -8.57
N LEU A 230 12.75 1.15 -7.61
CA LEU A 230 12.20 2.49 -7.87
C LEU A 230 13.14 3.37 -8.68
N VAL A 231 14.46 3.26 -8.49
CA VAL A 231 15.46 4.02 -9.28
C VAL A 231 15.33 3.77 -10.79
N LEU A 232 14.98 2.54 -11.21
CA LEU A 232 14.76 2.25 -12.64
C LEU A 232 13.57 3.04 -13.18
N LEU A 233 12.45 2.99 -12.45
CA LEU A 233 11.23 3.70 -12.82
C LEU A 233 11.41 5.22 -12.76
N VAL A 234 12.11 5.73 -11.74
CA VAL A 234 12.39 7.17 -11.58
C VAL A 234 13.21 7.71 -12.74
N LYS A 235 14.20 6.96 -13.24
CA LYS A 235 14.97 7.36 -14.43
C LYS A 235 14.07 7.57 -15.65
N GLU A 236 13.16 6.64 -15.92
CA GLU A 236 12.21 6.77 -17.03
C GLU A 236 11.23 7.94 -16.79
N LEU A 237 10.75 8.13 -15.56
CA LEU A 237 9.87 9.25 -15.21
C LEU A 237 10.55 10.62 -15.36
N LEU A 238 11.85 10.72 -15.10
CA LEU A 238 12.63 11.93 -15.36
C LEU A 238 12.74 12.24 -16.86
N GLU A 239 12.86 11.21 -17.71
CA GLU A 239 12.79 11.38 -19.16
C GLU A 239 11.42 11.88 -19.60
N PHE A 240 10.34 11.27 -19.07
CA PHE A 240 8.97 11.70 -19.36
C PHE A 240 8.66 13.10 -18.82
N TRP A 241 9.24 13.51 -17.72
CA TRP A 241 9.11 14.87 -17.20
C TRP A 241 9.69 15.92 -18.17
N LYS A 242 10.84 15.63 -18.76
CA LYS A 242 11.47 16.47 -19.77
C LYS A 242 10.74 16.42 -21.12
N GLY A 243 10.12 15.31 -21.44
CA GLY A 243 9.43 15.04 -22.69
C GLY A 243 10.13 13.98 -23.55
N VAL A 244 9.39 12.94 -23.92
CA VAL A 244 9.83 11.86 -24.79
C VAL A 244 9.17 12.02 -26.16
N PHE A 245 9.98 11.99 -27.21
CA PHE A 245 9.48 12.05 -28.58
C PHE A 245 9.11 10.65 -29.08
N PHE A 246 7.89 10.51 -29.59
CA PHE A 246 7.38 9.35 -30.31
C PHE A 246 7.28 9.68 -31.77
N THR A 247 8.05 8.98 -32.62
CA THR A 247 8.22 9.30 -34.04
C THR A 247 6.96 9.12 -34.89
N ILE A 248 6.06 8.23 -34.43
CA ILE A 248 4.77 7.98 -35.06
C ILE A 248 3.79 7.45 -34.01
N THR A 249 2.56 7.92 -34.05
CA THR A 249 1.47 7.42 -33.22
C THR A 249 0.22 7.17 -34.07
N ALA A 250 -0.87 6.66 -33.51
CA ALA A 250 -2.08 6.43 -34.26
C ALA A 250 -2.69 7.74 -34.79
N LEU A 251 -2.61 8.83 -34.04
CA LEU A 251 -3.16 10.13 -34.40
C LEU A 251 -2.16 11.06 -35.09
N TYR A 252 -0.86 10.93 -34.80
CA TYR A 252 0.17 11.84 -35.28
C TYR A 252 1.23 11.11 -36.13
N ALA A 253 1.06 11.14 -37.45
CA ALA A 253 1.94 10.47 -38.43
C ALA A 253 3.39 10.99 -38.40
N TYR A 254 3.60 12.25 -37.98
CA TYR A 254 4.92 12.87 -37.88
C TYR A 254 5.45 12.92 -36.44
N GLY A 255 4.81 12.15 -35.56
CA GLY A 255 5.17 12.05 -34.17
C GLY A 255 4.73 13.22 -33.30
N ARG A 256 4.99 13.06 -32.00
CA ARG A 256 4.67 14.07 -30.97
C ARG A 256 5.55 13.91 -29.74
N PHE A 257 5.72 14.99 -29.00
CA PHE A 257 6.27 14.94 -27.65
C PHE A 257 5.21 14.51 -26.64
N VAL A 258 5.65 13.75 -25.65
CA VAL A 258 4.82 13.28 -24.55
C VAL A 258 5.53 13.56 -23.25
N LYS A 259 4.90 14.34 -22.36
CA LYS A 259 5.30 14.53 -20.96
C LYS A 259 4.44 13.68 -20.04
N GLY A 260 5.01 13.27 -18.93
CA GLY A 260 4.29 12.46 -17.94
C GLY A 260 4.78 12.69 -16.52
N ALA A 261 3.86 12.64 -15.57
CA ALA A 261 4.17 12.78 -14.15
C ALA A 261 3.39 11.77 -13.31
N VAL A 262 4.05 11.21 -12.30
CA VAL A 262 3.39 10.44 -11.23
C VAL A 262 2.95 11.41 -10.15
N ILE A 263 1.65 11.44 -9.86
CA ILE A 263 1.09 12.32 -8.84
C ILE A 263 0.60 11.52 -7.65
N PRO A 264 -0.50 10.74 -7.69
CA PRO A 264 -0.91 9.99 -6.51
C PRO A 264 -0.12 8.68 -6.37
N LEU A 265 0.31 8.43 -5.15
CA LEU A 265 0.77 7.14 -4.67
C LEU A 265 -0.41 6.43 -4.02
N VAL A 266 -0.92 5.40 -4.72
CA VAL A 266 -2.14 4.67 -4.34
C VAL A 266 -1.75 3.25 -3.95
N CYS A 267 -1.56 3.01 -2.66
CA CYS A 267 -1.16 1.73 -2.09
C CYS A 267 -1.85 1.53 -0.74
N ASP A 268 -1.76 0.30 -0.20
CA ASP A 268 -2.01 0.13 1.22
C ASP A 268 -1.10 1.05 2.04
N MET A 269 -1.50 1.37 3.27
CA MET A 269 -0.79 2.37 4.08
C MET A 269 0.67 1.98 4.35
N LEU A 270 0.98 0.69 4.47
CA LEU A 270 2.35 0.22 4.71
C LEU A 270 3.22 0.42 3.48
N ALA A 271 2.72 0.03 2.30
CA ALA A 271 3.43 0.22 1.03
C ALA A 271 3.57 1.71 0.68
N ALA A 272 2.52 2.51 0.87
CA ALA A 272 2.56 3.96 0.62
C ALA A 272 3.64 4.63 1.49
N ARG A 273 3.70 4.32 2.78
CA ARG A 273 4.73 4.84 3.70
C ARG A 273 6.13 4.36 3.32
N GLN A 274 6.24 3.10 2.92
CA GLN A 274 7.49 2.53 2.45
C GLN A 274 8.02 3.29 1.23
N MET A 275 7.20 3.49 0.21
CA MET A 275 7.59 4.18 -1.02
C MET A 275 7.84 5.68 -0.80
N ALA A 276 7.11 6.31 0.12
CA ALA A 276 7.31 7.72 0.49
C ALA A 276 8.52 7.97 1.42
N GLY A 277 9.25 6.93 1.86
CA GLY A 277 10.39 7.05 2.77
C GLY A 277 10.00 7.36 4.22
N LEU A 278 8.77 7.07 4.62
CA LEU A 278 8.27 7.30 5.98
C LEU A 278 8.43 6.05 6.85
N GLY A 279 8.50 6.23 8.15
CA GLY A 279 8.49 5.15 9.12
C GLY A 279 7.19 4.34 9.09
N SER A 280 7.18 3.13 9.66
CA SER A 280 5.98 2.29 9.74
C SER A 280 4.88 2.95 10.59
N VAL A 281 3.67 2.39 10.54
CA VAL A 281 2.52 2.86 11.35
C VAL A 281 2.76 2.77 12.86
N ASN A 282 3.74 1.98 13.30
CA ASN A 282 4.13 1.84 14.70
C ASN A 282 5.35 2.71 15.05
N SER A 283 5.86 3.54 14.14
CA SER A 283 6.98 4.44 14.40
C SER A 283 6.55 5.64 15.25
N LYS A 284 7.52 6.35 15.85
CA LYS A 284 7.28 7.56 16.64
C LYS A 284 6.37 8.55 15.92
N PHE A 285 6.59 8.78 14.61
CA PHE A 285 5.77 9.63 13.76
C PHE A 285 4.95 8.78 12.80
N PHE A 286 3.86 8.24 13.29
CA PHE A 286 3.00 7.28 12.61
C PHE A 286 2.15 7.88 11.48
N CYS A 287 1.87 9.17 11.51
CA CYS A 287 1.01 9.83 10.52
C CYS A 287 1.81 10.22 9.26
N THR A 288 1.20 10.05 8.08
CA THR A 288 1.76 10.52 6.80
C THR A 288 1.67 12.03 6.65
N PHE A 289 0.61 12.64 7.21
CA PHE A 289 0.26 14.04 6.97
C PHE A 289 0.74 15.02 8.05
N CYS A 290 0.99 14.54 9.26
CA CYS A 290 1.49 15.37 10.35
C CYS A 290 2.62 14.68 11.12
N ARG A 291 3.22 15.39 12.08
CA ARG A 291 4.29 14.88 12.96
C ARG A 291 3.79 14.60 14.37
N LEU A 292 2.51 14.26 14.53
CA LEU A 292 1.99 13.83 15.82
C LEU A 292 2.73 12.57 16.29
N PRO A 293 3.34 12.58 17.49
CA PRO A 293 3.98 11.39 18.03
C PRO A 293 2.94 10.31 18.37
N ILE A 294 3.30 9.05 18.25
CA ILE A 294 2.38 7.92 18.52
C ILE A 294 1.89 7.90 19.99
N GLN A 295 2.65 8.43 20.92
CA GLN A 295 2.23 8.57 22.31
C GLN A 295 1.05 9.52 22.49
N ASP A 296 0.88 10.47 21.56
CA ASP A 296 -0.16 11.49 21.57
C ASP A 296 -1.33 11.13 20.61
N ILE A 297 -1.46 9.85 20.21
CA ILE A 297 -2.45 9.38 19.24
C ILE A 297 -3.89 9.68 19.68
N GLU A 298 -4.15 9.80 20.97
CA GLU A 298 -5.44 10.17 21.55
C GLU A 298 -5.76 11.68 21.40
N ASN A 299 -4.81 12.49 20.94
CA ASN A 299 -5.06 13.90 20.71
C ASN A 299 -5.89 14.10 19.42
N LEU A 300 -7.18 14.39 19.56
CA LEU A 300 -8.11 14.63 18.47
C LEU A 300 -8.18 16.11 18.03
N LEU A 301 -7.45 17.00 18.69
CA LEU A 301 -7.44 18.43 18.39
C LEU A 301 -6.51 18.73 17.20
N LYS A 302 -7.03 18.58 15.98
CA LYS A 302 -6.27 18.69 14.72
C LYS A 302 -5.40 19.96 14.63
N HIS A 303 -5.87 21.08 15.14
CA HIS A 303 -5.15 22.37 15.09
C HIS A 303 -3.86 22.38 15.94
N THR A 304 -3.68 21.42 16.87
CA THR A 304 -2.47 21.27 17.67
C THR A 304 -1.46 20.29 17.07
N TRP A 305 -1.81 19.61 15.97
CA TRP A 305 -0.93 18.62 15.37
C TRP A 305 0.24 19.31 14.65
N PRO A 306 1.50 18.95 14.97
CA PRO A 306 2.65 19.53 14.30
C PRO A 306 2.60 19.24 12.79
N GLU A 307 2.74 20.27 11.97
CA GLU A 307 2.73 20.15 10.52
C GLU A 307 3.94 19.35 10.02
N ARG A 308 3.73 18.53 8.99
CA ARG A 308 4.81 17.89 8.26
C ARG A 308 5.14 18.75 7.04
N ARG A 309 6.33 19.38 7.01
CA ARG A 309 6.75 20.28 5.96
C ARG A 309 7.62 19.58 4.93
N LEU A 310 7.35 19.82 3.63
CA LEU A 310 8.09 19.20 2.53
C LEU A 310 9.58 19.47 2.61
N HIS A 311 9.96 20.73 2.80
CA HIS A 311 11.37 21.13 2.85
C HIS A 311 12.16 20.37 3.92
N GLU A 312 11.63 20.31 5.14
CA GLU A 312 12.25 19.58 6.24
C GLU A 312 12.39 18.09 5.92
N GLN A 313 11.33 17.49 5.36
CA GLN A 313 11.35 16.08 5.00
C GLN A 313 12.38 15.75 3.95
N VAL A 314 12.55 16.59 2.93
CA VAL A 314 13.56 16.41 1.87
C VAL A 314 14.96 16.54 2.44
N VAL A 315 15.22 17.53 3.31
CA VAL A 315 16.52 17.71 3.99
C VAL A 315 16.86 16.47 4.80
N TRP A 316 15.98 16.03 5.71
CA TRP A 316 16.24 14.86 6.55
C TRP A 316 16.40 13.56 5.76
N ALA A 317 15.65 13.39 4.66
CA ALA A 317 15.80 12.24 3.79
C ALA A 317 17.17 12.21 3.10
N ARG A 318 17.69 13.36 2.68
CA ARG A 318 19.05 13.50 2.10
C ARG A 318 20.11 13.26 3.15
N GLU A 319 20.03 13.88 4.31
CA GLU A 319 20.94 13.63 5.44
C GLU A 319 20.99 12.14 5.77
N TRP A 320 19.84 11.47 5.84
CA TRP A 320 19.76 10.03 6.07
C TRP A 320 20.44 9.22 4.97
N ARG A 321 20.26 9.59 3.69
CA ARG A 321 20.91 8.93 2.56
C ARG A 321 22.42 9.04 2.62
N ASP A 322 22.91 10.24 2.95
CA ASP A 322 24.30 10.63 2.87
C ASP A 322 25.11 10.29 4.14
N CYS A 323 24.50 9.64 5.14
CA CYS A 323 25.19 9.14 6.34
C CYS A 323 26.29 8.15 6.01
N GLU A 324 27.41 8.27 6.72
CA GLU A 324 28.56 7.38 6.62
C GLU A 324 28.30 5.98 7.20
N SER A 325 27.49 5.86 8.23
CA SER A 325 27.29 4.63 8.96
C SER A 325 25.81 4.27 9.18
N ALA A 326 25.55 2.97 9.34
CA ALA A 326 24.21 2.45 9.70
C ALA A 326 23.70 2.99 11.04
N ARG A 327 24.61 3.25 11.99
CA ARG A 327 24.28 3.82 13.31
C ARG A 327 23.74 5.25 13.18
N GLU A 328 24.37 6.08 12.37
CA GLU A 328 23.91 7.44 12.10
C GLU A 328 22.54 7.43 11.42
N ARG A 329 22.33 6.57 10.38
CA ARG A 329 21.03 6.37 9.75
C ARG A 329 19.93 6.03 10.75
N GLU A 330 20.21 5.11 11.66
CA GLU A 330 19.26 4.70 12.69
C GLU A 330 18.94 5.85 13.66
N GLN A 331 19.94 6.66 14.05
CA GLN A 331 19.75 7.83 14.90
C GLN A 331 18.89 8.90 14.21
N LEU A 332 19.19 9.27 12.97
CA LEU A 332 18.40 10.23 12.19
C LEU A 332 16.97 9.73 11.96
N PHE A 333 16.82 8.45 11.69
CA PHE A 333 15.49 7.87 11.54
C PHE A 333 14.67 7.93 12.84
N LYS A 334 15.27 7.63 14.00
CA LYS A 334 14.60 7.78 15.30
C LYS A 334 14.20 9.22 15.59
N LEU A 335 15.04 10.17 15.18
CA LEU A 335 14.80 11.60 15.38
C LEU A 335 13.69 12.15 14.48
N HIS A 336 13.71 11.83 13.20
CA HIS A 336 12.86 12.47 12.20
C HIS A 336 11.74 11.56 11.64
N GLY A 337 11.90 10.23 11.73
CA GLY A 337 10.95 9.25 11.17
C GLY A 337 10.95 9.21 9.64
N VAL A 338 12.04 9.65 9.00
CA VAL A 338 12.18 9.78 7.54
C VAL A 338 13.40 9.01 7.07
N ARG A 339 13.29 8.40 5.90
CA ARG A 339 14.35 7.75 5.13
C ARG A 339 14.35 8.27 3.71
N TRP A 340 15.41 7.97 2.98
CA TRP A 340 15.48 8.29 1.55
C TRP A 340 14.49 7.44 0.76
N SER A 341 13.79 8.09 -0.19
CA SER A 341 13.04 7.45 -1.25
C SER A 341 13.57 7.94 -2.60
N ALA A 342 13.76 7.04 -3.56
CA ALA A 342 14.16 7.39 -4.91
C ALA A 342 13.16 8.34 -5.60
N LEU A 343 11.90 8.33 -5.21
CA LEU A 343 10.89 9.26 -5.71
C LEU A 343 11.23 10.73 -5.44
N LEU A 344 12.06 11.03 -4.43
CA LEU A 344 12.53 12.39 -4.15
C LEU A 344 13.51 12.95 -5.19
N GLU A 345 13.96 12.14 -6.16
CA GLU A 345 14.72 12.61 -7.32
C GLU A 345 13.81 13.29 -8.37
N LEU A 346 12.52 13.01 -8.35
CA LEU A 346 11.54 13.68 -9.21
C LEU A 346 11.32 15.11 -8.70
N PRO A 347 11.59 16.16 -9.52
CA PRO A 347 11.60 17.55 -9.05
C PRO A 347 10.22 18.05 -8.59
N TYR A 348 9.17 17.40 -9.06
CA TYR A 348 7.77 17.73 -8.73
C TYR A 348 7.19 16.86 -7.59
N TRP A 349 7.94 15.86 -7.09
CA TRP A 349 7.40 14.91 -6.14
C TRP A 349 7.15 15.51 -4.76
N HIS A 350 5.94 15.32 -4.25
CA HIS A 350 5.54 15.78 -2.93
C HIS A 350 5.03 14.62 -2.08
N PRO A 351 5.87 13.98 -1.25
CA PRO A 351 5.54 12.75 -0.53
C PRO A 351 4.33 12.86 0.40
N ILE A 352 4.01 14.06 0.89
CA ILE A 352 2.87 14.30 1.79
C ILE A 352 1.57 14.45 0.98
N LEU A 353 1.58 15.30 -0.05
CA LEU A 353 0.37 15.58 -0.84
C LEU A 353 -0.01 14.44 -1.78
N TYR A 354 0.99 13.68 -2.27
CA TYR A 354 0.75 12.62 -3.25
C TYR A 354 0.54 11.25 -2.61
N SER A 355 0.84 11.06 -1.33
CA SER A 355 0.45 9.86 -0.59
C SER A 355 -1.03 9.95 -0.24
N VAL A 356 -1.86 9.20 -0.94
CA VAL A 356 -3.30 9.17 -0.68
C VAL A 356 -3.66 8.02 0.25
N VAL A 357 -4.77 8.19 0.98
CA VAL A 357 -5.34 7.11 1.78
C VAL A 357 -6.11 6.18 0.84
N ASP A 358 -5.68 4.94 0.75
CA ASP A 358 -6.45 3.92 0.03
C ASP A 358 -7.74 3.62 0.80
N GLN A 359 -8.85 4.04 0.22
CA GLN A 359 -10.17 3.93 0.83
C GLN A 359 -10.58 2.47 1.05
N MET A 360 -10.21 1.57 0.15
CA MET A 360 -10.54 0.15 0.27
C MET A 360 -9.86 -0.46 1.50
N HIS A 361 -8.55 -0.30 1.65
CA HIS A 361 -7.82 -0.85 2.80
C HIS A 361 -8.09 -0.11 4.10
N ALA A 362 -8.14 1.23 4.09
CA ALA A 362 -8.29 2.02 5.31
C ALA A 362 -9.75 2.06 5.82
N ALA A 363 -10.72 2.36 4.94
CA ALA A 363 -12.11 2.51 5.33
C ALA A 363 -12.83 1.16 5.31
N PHE A 364 -12.90 0.47 4.15
CA PHE A 364 -13.74 -0.73 4.04
C PHE A 364 -13.17 -1.92 4.80
N LEU A 365 -11.91 -2.29 4.57
CA LEU A 365 -11.27 -3.43 5.24
C LEU A 365 -10.78 -3.10 6.66
N GLY A 366 -10.53 -1.83 6.96
CA GLY A 366 -10.10 -1.37 8.28
C GLY A 366 -11.27 -0.95 9.16
N LEU A 367 -11.73 0.30 8.97
CA LEU A 367 -12.69 0.93 9.89
C LEU A 367 -14.07 0.29 9.83
N TYR A 368 -14.69 0.18 8.65
CA TYR A 368 -16.06 -0.29 8.52
C TYR A 368 -16.19 -1.77 8.86
N GLN A 369 -15.27 -2.61 8.39
CA GLN A 369 -15.27 -4.02 8.74
C GLN A 369 -15.13 -4.22 10.25
N THR A 370 -14.22 -3.48 10.89
CA THR A 370 -14.05 -3.54 12.35
C THR A 370 -15.30 -3.06 13.07
N HIS A 371 -15.89 -1.96 12.61
CA HIS A 371 -17.10 -1.40 13.21
C HIS A 371 -18.29 -2.35 13.09
N CYS A 372 -18.57 -2.84 11.88
CA CYS A 372 -19.68 -3.77 11.66
C CYS A 372 -19.53 -5.07 12.46
N ARG A 373 -18.35 -5.70 12.40
CA ARG A 373 -18.14 -7.00 13.02
C ARG A 373 -17.98 -6.94 14.53
N ARG A 374 -17.30 -5.90 15.04
CA ARG A 374 -16.91 -5.86 16.48
C ARG A 374 -17.78 -4.99 17.33
N ILE A 375 -18.28 -3.86 16.77
CA ILE A 375 -19.13 -2.94 17.53
C ILE A 375 -20.59 -3.33 17.36
N TRP A 376 -21.03 -3.61 16.13
CA TRP A 376 -22.42 -3.98 15.86
C TRP A 376 -22.69 -5.48 15.91
N GLY A 377 -21.65 -6.33 15.97
CA GLY A 377 -21.81 -7.79 16.04
C GLY A 377 -22.38 -8.44 14.78
N ILE A 378 -22.29 -7.74 13.62
CA ILE A 378 -22.77 -8.28 12.35
C ILE A 378 -21.75 -9.30 11.86
N ASP A 379 -22.01 -10.57 12.10
CA ASP A 379 -21.22 -11.67 11.59
C ASP A 379 -21.85 -12.13 10.27
N LEU A 380 -21.25 -11.73 9.15
CA LEU A 380 -21.63 -12.24 7.85
C LEU A 380 -21.05 -13.67 7.73
N ALA A 381 -21.84 -14.67 8.09
CA ALA A 381 -21.60 -16.03 7.64
C ALA A 381 -21.75 -16.03 6.11
N ILE A 382 -20.64 -15.97 5.39
CA ILE A 382 -20.63 -16.17 3.93
C ILE A 382 -20.79 -17.67 3.75
N GLU A 383 -22.01 -18.12 3.43
CA GLU A 383 -22.25 -19.49 3.00
C GLU A 383 -21.34 -19.79 1.78
N GLY A 384 -20.38 -20.70 1.98
CA GLY A 384 -19.53 -21.25 0.90
C GLY A 384 -18.18 -20.58 0.61
N GLY A 385 -17.75 -19.60 1.38
CA GLY A 385 -16.41 -19.00 1.25
C GLY A 385 -15.52 -19.34 2.44
N ASP A 386 -14.28 -19.71 2.16
CA ASP A 386 -13.23 -20.09 3.12
C ASP A 386 -13.23 -19.22 4.40
N ALA A 387 -13.83 -19.68 5.44
CA ALA A 387 -13.80 -19.08 6.78
C ALA A 387 -12.35 -18.98 7.35
N SER A 388 -11.41 -19.74 6.77
CA SER A 388 -10.00 -19.75 7.17
C SER A 388 -9.24 -18.48 6.79
N ALA A 389 -9.60 -17.79 5.70
CA ALA A 389 -8.97 -16.54 5.28
C ALA A 389 -9.37 -15.33 6.16
N LEU A 390 -10.46 -15.41 6.88
CA LEU A 390 -10.99 -14.36 7.74
C LEU A 390 -10.63 -14.53 9.23
N SER A 391 -10.06 -15.67 9.62
CA SER A 391 -9.71 -15.99 11.02
C SER A 391 -8.35 -15.46 11.49
N SER A 392 -7.59 -14.77 10.66
CA SER A 392 -6.32 -14.13 11.08
C SER A 392 -6.53 -12.79 11.81
N SER A 393 -7.69 -12.58 12.47
CA SER A 393 -7.83 -11.45 13.37
C SER A 393 -6.87 -11.62 14.54
N LYS A 394 -5.98 -10.69 14.76
CA LYS A 394 -5.01 -10.61 15.87
C LYS A 394 -5.66 -10.54 17.26
N PHE A 395 -6.93 -10.92 17.38
CA PHE A 395 -7.69 -10.87 18.62
C PHE A 395 -7.82 -12.27 19.20
N PRO A 396 -7.53 -12.42 20.48
CA PRO A 396 -7.69 -13.69 21.16
C PRO A 396 -9.15 -14.16 21.06
N SER A 397 -9.38 -15.44 20.79
CA SER A 397 -10.72 -16.04 20.89
C SER A 397 -11.33 -15.77 22.26
N ARG A 398 -12.64 -15.45 22.32
CA ARG A 398 -13.30 -15.16 23.60
C ARG A 398 -13.24 -16.39 24.51
N PRO A 399 -12.75 -16.25 25.76
CA PRO A 399 -12.78 -17.33 26.71
C PRO A 399 -14.25 -17.71 27.06
N PRO A 400 -14.52 -18.94 27.55
CA PRO A 400 -15.79 -19.29 28.07
C PRO A 400 -16.25 -18.31 29.16
N ASP A 401 -17.55 -17.99 29.19
CA ASP A 401 -18.10 -17.02 30.15
C ASP A 401 -17.85 -17.43 31.62
N ALA A 402 -17.86 -18.72 31.94
CA ALA A 402 -17.48 -19.22 33.24
C ALA A 402 -16.06 -18.83 33.65
N THR A 403 -15.13 -18.82 32.68
CA THR A 403 -13.74 -18.40 32.92
C THR A 403 -13.64 -16.89 33.13
N LEU A 404 -14.36 -16.09 32.36
CA LEU A 404 -14.39 -14.63 32.52
C LEU A 404 -15.03 -14.28 33.89
N SER A 405 -16.17 -14.92 34.26
CA SER A 405 -16.85 -14.71 35.53
C SER A 405 -15.93 -15.05 36.74
N HIS A 406 -15.21 -16.15 36.67
CA HIS A 406 -14.22 -16.50 37.70
C HIS A 406 -13.17 -15.40 37.95
N TRP A 407 -12.61 -14.86 36.89
CA TRP A 407 -11.62 -13.78 37.00
C TRP A 407 -12.23 -12.44 37.41
N PHE A 408 -13.48 -12.15 36.99
CA PHE A 408 -14.21 -10.99 37.48
C PHE A 408 -14.49 -11.07 38.97
N ASP A 409 -14.80 -12.25 39.51
CA ASP A 409 -15.00 -12.44 40.93
C ASP A 409 -13.70 -12.23 41.76
N ILE A 410 -12.55 -12.66 41.21
CA ILE A 410 -11.24 -12.39 41.83
C ILE A 410 -10.99 -10.90 41.84
N ILE A 411 -11.20 -10.22 40.72
CA ILE A 411 -10.98 -8.77 40.55
C ILE A 411 -11.91 -7.99 41.49
N ARG A 412 -13.17 -8.37 41.59
CA ARG A 412 -14.18 -7.73 42.44
C ARG A 412 -13.84 -7.81 43.92
N ARG A 413 -13.23 -8.89 44.35
CA ARG A 413 -12.73 -9.04 45.76
C ARG A 413 -11.56 -8.14 46.09
N ASN A 414 -10.92 -7.58 45.05
CA ASN A 414 -9.78 -6.65 45.15
C ASN A 414 -8.73 -7.07 46.20
N PRO A 415 -8.14 -8.27 46.07
CA PRO A 415 -7.12 -8.70 47.03
C PRO A 415 -5.87 -7.81 46.94
N SER A 416 -5.17 -7.62 48.09
CA SER A 416 -3.98 -6.78 48.16
C SER A 416 -2.86 -7.17 47.17
N ASN A 417 -2.85 -8.43 46.74
CA ASN A 417 -1.91 -8.97 45.73
C ASN A 417 -2.53 -9.12 44.34
N LEU A 418 -3.58 -8.35 44.00
CA LEU A 418 -4.29 -8.46 42.71
C LEU A 418 -3.36 -8.35 41.50
N LEU A 419 -2.40 -7.40 41.54
CA LEU A 419 -1.45 -7.25 40.42
C LEU A 419 -0.61 -8.51 40.21
N GLU A 420 -0.15 -9.12 41.32
CA GLU A 420 0.62 -10.36 41.28
C GLU A 420 -0.22 -11.51 40.72
N LEU A 421 -1.46 -11.69 41.21
CA LEU A 421 -2.39 -12.72 40.75
C LEU A 421 -2.67 -12.59 39.25
N LEU A 422 -2.93 -11.37 38.73
CA LEU A 422 -3.21 -11.14 37.32
C LEU A 422 -1.94 -11.27 36.45
N SER A 423 -0.77 -10.94 36.98
CA SER A 423 0.51 -11.03 36.29
C SER A 423 1.10 -12.44 36.28
N ALA A 424 0.80 -13.25 37.31
CA ALA A 424 1.28 -14.61 37.49
C ALA A 424 0.80 -15.59 36.43
N LYS A 425 1.35 -16.80 36.41
CA LYS A 425 1.01 -17.86 35.44
C LYS A 425 -0.49 -18.25 35.43
N GLY A 426 -1.24 -17.99 36.51
CA GLY A 426 -2.63 -18.38 36.67
C GLY A 426 -3.63 -17.65 35.73
N ALA A 427 -3.45 -16.34 35.47
CA ALA A 427 -4.36 -15.57 34.62
C ALA A 427 -3.94 -15.64 33.14
N PRO A 428 -4.71 -16.24 32.23
CA PRO A 428 -4.36 -16.24 30.81
C PRO A 428 -4.42 -14.84 30.22
N LYS A 429 -3.40 -14.47 29.40
CA LYS A 429 -3.35 -13.14 28.74
C LYS A 429 -4.64 -12.84 27.97
N LYS A 430 -5.25 -13.83 27.32
CA LYS A 430 -6.50 -13.66 26.57
C LYS A 430 -7.68 -13.25 27.44
N VAL A 431 -7.73 -13.71 28.69
CA VAL A 431 -8.76 -13.33 29.65
C VAL A 431 -8.62 -11.87 30.06
N LEU A 432 -7.41 -11.45 30.43
CA LEU A 432 -7.13 -10.06 30.78
C LEU A 432 -7.40 -9.11 29.61
N TRP A 433 -7.09 -9.57 28.40
CA TRP A 433 -7.37 -8.81 27.19
C TRP A 433 -8.88 -8.57 27.04
N HIS A 434 -9.71 -9.61 27.19
CA HIS A 434 -11.17 -9.47 27.08
C HIS A 434 -11.75 -8.65 28.22
N ILE A 435 -11.25 -8.79 29.44
CA ILE A 435 -11.67 -7.95 30.57
C ILE A 435 -11.38 -6.48 30.30
N CYS A 436 -10.18 -6.14 29.80
CA CYS A 436 -9.86 -4.78 29.41
C CYS A 436 -10.75 -4.27 28.28
N PHE A 437 -10.96 -5.09 27.24
CA PHE A 437 -11.75 -4.74 26.07
C PHE A 437 -13.23 -4.49 26.44
N ASP A 438 -13.83 -5.40 27.20
CA ASP A 438 -15.25 -5.33 27.61
C ASP A 438 -15.53 -4.12 28.53
N ASN A 439 -14.52 -3.58 29.21
CA ASN A 439 -14.63 -2.43 30.09
C ASN A 439 -14.02 -1.14 29.52
N GLY A 440 -13.71 -1.09 28.23
CA GLY A 440 -13.19 0.10 27.57
C GLY A 440 -11.79 0.53 28.02
N LEU A 441 -11.00 -0.41 28.58
CA LEU A 441 -9.63 -0.16 29.04
C LEU A 441 -8.64 -0.41 27.89
N ARG A 442 -7.41 0.10 28.07
CA ARG A 442 -6.31 -0.21 27.17
C ARG A 442 -6.05 -1.72 27.15
N HIS A 443 -6.30 -2.36 26.00
CA HIS A 443 -6.17 -3.82 25.81
C HIS A 443 -4.98 -4.22 24.94
N ALA A 444 -4.05 -3.27 24.66
CA ALA A 444 -2.80 -3.51 23.93
C ALA A 444 -1.62 -3.63 24.89
N GLY A 445 -0.71 -4.60 24.62
CA GLY A 445 0.53 -4.73 25.37
C GLY A 445 0.80 -6.12 25.94
N SER A 446 1.78 -6.18 26.86
CA SER A 446 2.13 -7.41 27.58
C SER A 446 1.06 -7.75 28.64
N LYS A 447 1.07 -9.00 29.12
CA LYS A 447 0.21 -9.44 30.21
C LYS A 447 0.29 -8.52 31.45
N VAL A 448 1.48 -8.06 31.79
CA VAL A 448 1.71 -7.16 32.95
C VAL A 448 1.07 -5.79 32.72
N ILE A 449 1.08 -5.28 31.48
CA ILE A 449 0.42 -4.01 31.13
C ILE A 449 -1.08 -4.15 31.31
N LEU A 450 -1.70 -5.22 30.79
CA LEU A 450 -3.14 -5.47 30.97
C LEU A 450 -3.53 -5.62 32.45
N ALA A 451 -2.70 -6.30 33.23
CA ALA A 451 -2.92 -6.44 34.67
C ALA A 451 -2.87 -5.07 35.39
N LYS A 452 -1.92 -4.20 35.06
CA LYS A 452 -1.82 -2.84 35.60
C LYS A 452 -3.05 -1.99 35.26
N GLU A 453 -3.52 -2.05 34.02
CA GLU A 453 -4.73 -1.33 33.59
C GLU A 453 -5.96 -1.76 34.42
N ILE A 454 -6.14 -3.06 34.63
CA ILE A 454 -7.23 -3.60 35.44
C ILE A 454 -7.13 -3.15 36.90
N VAL A 455 -5.93 -3.20 37.51
CA VAL A 455 -5.72 -2.76 38.88
C VAL A 455 -6.00 -1.27 39.04
N GLN A 456 -5.54 -0.44 38.12
CA GLN A 456 -5.85 1.00 38.14
C GLN A 456 -7.34 1.28 37.99
N TRP A 457 -8.03 0.53 37.11
CA TRP A 457 -9.46 0.64 36.94
C TRP A 457 -10.23 0.28 38.20
N VAL A 458 -9.87 -0.82 38.84
CA VAL A 458 -10.46 -1.26 40.12
C VAL A 458 -10.24 -0.20 41.22
N GLY A 459 -9.05 0.38 41.31
CA GLY A 459 -8.73 1.43 42.30
C GLY A 459 -9.53 2.72 42.10
N ARG A 460 -9.97 3.02 40.87
CA ARG A 460 -10.79 4.22 40.56
C ARG A 460 -12.29 4.02 40.86
N TYR A 461 -12.81 2.83 40.71
CA TYR A 461 -14.27 2.59 40.68
C TYR A 461 -14.80 1.78 41.88
N LEU A 462 -13.96 1.10 42.64
CA LEU A 462 -14.39 0.29 43.80
C LEU A 462 -14.55 1.04 45.14
N PRO A 463 -14.03 2.29 45.36
CA PRO A 463 -14.32 3.02 46.59
C PRO A 463 -15.77 3.51 46.73
N TYR A 464 -16.53 3.51 45.63
CA TYR A 464 -17.91 3.95 45.66
C TYR A 464 -18.85 2.72 45.47
N HIS A 465 -19.49 2.29 46.52
CA HIS A 465 -20.58 1.30 46.48
C HIS A 465 -21.64 1.70 45.46
N CYS A 466 -21.50 1.24 44.22
CA CYS A 466 -22.58 1.20 43.25
C CYS A 466 -23.02 -0.25 43.06
N PRO A 467 -24.23 -0.65 43.57
CA PRO A 467 -24.67 -2.05 43.53
C PRO A 467 -25.16 -2.54 42.17
N PHE A 468 -24.97 -1.78 41.10
CA PHE A 468 -25.51 -2.09 39.75
C PHE A 468 -24.44 -1.94 38.65
N ILE A 469 -23.44 -2.83 38.66
CA ILE A 469 -22.84 -3.28 37.40
C ILE A 469 -23.17 -4.74 37.28
N THR A 470 -24.40 -4.99 36.86
CA THR A 470 -24.90 -6.31 36.55
C THR A 470 -24.29 -6.80 35.26
N LEU A 471 -23.83 -8.03 35.30
CA LEU A 471 -23.52 -8.94 34.19
C LEU A 471 -24.71 -9.15 33.19
N SER A 472 -25.68 -8.26 33.14
CA SER A 472 -26.94 -8.41 32.39
C SER A 472 -26.88 -8.04 30.92
N HIS A 473 -25.70 -7.73 30.37
CA HIS A 473 -25.58 -7.52 28.91
C HIS A 473 -25.03 -8.73 28.14
N ALA A 474 -24.69 -9.83 28.81
CA ALA A 474 -24.20 -11.04 28.14
C ALA A 474 -25.22 -12.19 28.12
N LEU A 475 -26.40 -12.04 28.73
CA LEU A 475 -27.39 -13.13 28.87
C LEU A 475 -28.82 -12.67 28.58
N VAL A 476 -29.05 -12.01 27.42
CA VAL A 476 -30.43 -11.93 26.88
C VAL A 476 -30.35 -12.03 25.35
N HIS A 477 -30.29 -13.24 24.88
CA HIS A 477 -30.81 -13.61 23.59
C HIS A 477 -31.76 -14.77 23.76
N THR A 478 -32.97 -14.47 24.25
CA THR A 478 -34.21 -15.12 23.87
C THR A 478 -35.34 -14.18 24.28
N GLU A 479 -36.12 -13.82 23.28
CA GLU A 479 -37.47 -13.28 23.26
C GLU A 479 -37.67 -11.88 22.70
N GLY A 480 -38.29 -11.85 21.53
CA GLY A 480 -39.31 -10.98 20.96
C GLY A 480 -39.05 -9.48 20.70
N PRO A 481 -39.62 -8.96 19.60
CA PRO A 481 -39.46 -7.60 19.21
C PRO A 481 -40.43 -6.66 19.94
N ASP A 482 -39.95 -5.42 20.17
CA ASP A 482 -40.69 -4.20 20.53
C ASP A 482 -40.27 -3.58 21.86
N THR A 483 -39.36 -2.60 21.74
CA THR A 483 -39.46 -1.25 22.33
C THR A 483 -38.08 -0.57 22.32
N PRO A 484 -37.94 0.73 21.90
CA PRO A 484 -36.66 1.41 21.85
C PRO A 484 -36.24 1.88 23.25
N ARG A 485 -35.12 1.40 23.76
CA ARG A 485 -34.52 1.92 25.00
C ARG A 485 -33.65 3.13 24.72
N LYS A 486 -34.05 4.24 25.35
CA LYS A 486 -33.29 5.50 25.40
C LYS A 486 -31.93 5.29 26.07
N CYS A 487 -30.84 5.61 25.38
CA CYS A 487 -29.51 5.83 25.96
C CYS A 487 -29.57 7.07 26.87
N CYS A 488 -29.33 6.91 28.16
CA CYS A 488 -29.10 8.01 29.09
C CYS A 488 -27.66 8.55 28.91
N ILE A 489 -27.52 9.65 28.17
CA ILE A 489 -26.32 10.49 28.20
C ILE A 489 -26.61 11.58 29.26
N PRO A 490 -25.74 11.82 30.26
CA PRO A 490 -25.92 12.93 31.18
C PRO A 490 -25.69 14.24 30.43
N GLN A 491 -26.69 15.11 30.43
CA GLN A 491 -26.58 16.49 29.96
C GLN A 491 -25.95 17.37 31.05
N PRO A 492 -25.03 18.28 30.72
CA PRO A 492 -24.61 19.31 31.64
C PRO A 492 -25.67 20.37 31.76
N THR A 493 -26.09 20.68 33.01
CA THR A 493 -26.97 21.76 33.37
C THR A 493 -26.27 23.13 33.21
N GLY A 494 -26.96 24.06 32.58
CA GLY A 494 -26.78 25.45 32.95
C GLY A 494 -26.50 26.47 31.86
N SER A 495 -27.48 27.28 31.66
CA SER A 495 -27.57 28.72 31.38
C SER A 495 -27.68 29.17 29.92
N ARG A 496 -28.82 29.85 29.74
CA ARG A 496 -29.24 30.59 28.56
C ARG A 496 -28.32 31.78 28.27
N GLY A 497 -27.97 31.97 27.02
CA GLY A 497 -27.41 33.22 26.51
C GLY A 497 -27.69 33.31 25.02
N SER A 498 -28.62 34.21 24.65
CA SER A 498 -28.94 34.57 23.27
C SER A 498 -27.81 35.36 22.64
N GLY A 499 -27.41 35.00 21.40
CA GLY A 499 -26.43 35.76 20.62
C GLY A 499 -26.43 35.39 19.15
N TYR A 500 -26.86 36.32 18.33
CA TYR A 500 -26.84 36.34 16.87
C TYR A 500 -25.49 35.87 16.26
N PHE A 501 -25.53 35.07 15.25
CA PHE A 501 -24.36 34.80 14.39
C PHE A 501 -24.59 35.29 12.96
N GLY A 502 -23.86 36.35 12.65
CA GLY A 502 -23.66 36.84 11.30
C GLY A 502 -22.62 35.98 10.57
N GLY A 503 -22.89 35.71 9.29
CA GLY A 503 -22.03 34.93 8.43
C GLY A 503 -20.72 35.65 8.09
N ARG A 504 -19.66 34.87 7.95
CA ARG A 504 -18.46 35.24 7.18
C ARG A 504 -18.05 34.09 6.27
N SER A 505 -17.97 34.43 4.99
CA SER A 505 -17.43 33.70 3.89
C SER A 505 -15.93 33.41 4.07
N TRP A 506 -15.50 32.24 3.70
CA TRP A 506 -14.08 31.90 3.59
C TRP A 506 -13.65 32.00 2.13
N ASN A 507 -12.67 32.88 1.89
CA ASN A 507 -11.81 32.87 0.70
C ASN A 507 -10.68 31.85 0.86
#